data_84a46641bbf395bfa16b0535a1f2401e
#
_entry.id   84a46641bbf395bfa16b0535a1f2401e
#
_cell.length_a   1.000
_cell.length_b   1.000
_cell.length_c   1.000
_cell.angle_alpha   90.00
_cell.angle_beta   90.00
_cell.angle_gamma   90.00
#
_symmetry.space_group_name_H-M   'P 1'
#
loop_
_entity.id
_entity.type
_entity.pdbx_description
1 polymer ?
#
loop_
_entity_poly.entity_id
_entity_poly.type
_entity_poly.pdbx_seq_one_letter_code
_entity_poly.pdbx_strand_id
1 'polypeptide(L)'
;MKRILATGATAIALMTGGAAYADFPMDDNITFVIPYSPGGGFDTIVRQFAPAMERAMGTTVVPENISGAGGARGGQSVHRSDPDGYTIGIYNIPGLTVNEVTGKDQGFKLDEVTWLANLAVETYALAVAADSGINSVEDLCAMGQKPKLSDTGATSTASITTRISFAILGCDIVDVTGYSGSNDAMIAVISGEVNATIKPISSLKKYLGDGGSGDLKLILTLTEDEAVSGVASATDIGHPELAKFTLNRVIGGPPGIPADVVSALEAGLRAASDDAAVQSWAKSSGVGLKFMGVDATRAMMDDLSSFYQQYKDMVAVSE
;
A
#
# COMPACT_ATOMS: atom_id res chain seq x y z
N MET A 1 14.67 -81.81 -28.36
CA MET A 1 14.93 -81.12 -27.11
C MET A 1 14.99 -79.61 -27.43
N LYS A 2 13.90 -78.86 -27.23
CA LYS A 2 13.82 -77.38 -27.46
C LYS A 2 13.79 -76.72 -26.09
N ARG A 3 14.81 -75.95 -25.80
CA ARG A 3 14.87 -75.05 -24.55
C ARG A 3 14.16 -73.80 -24.88
N ILE A 4 13.11 -73.47 -24.09
CA ILE A 4 12.40 -72.18 -24.05
C ILE A 4 13.10 -71.31 -23.02
N LEU A 5 13.70 -70.21 -23.46
CA LEU A 5 14.20 -69.16 -22.60
C LEU A 5 13.02 -68.20 -22.30
N ALA A 6 12.63 -68.15 -21.04
CA ALA A 6 11.66 -67.16 -20.58
C ALA A 6 12.43 -65.89 -20.16
N THR A 7 12.23 -64.80 -20.87
CA THR A 7 12.73 -63.47 -20.54
C THR A 7 11.74 -62.80 -19.59
N GLY A 8 12.13 -62.67 -18.31
CA GLY A 8 11.37 -61.91 -17.33
C GLY A 8 11.58 -60.42 -17.51
N ALA A 9 10.54 -59.70 -17.89
CA ALA A 9 10.53 -58.22 -17.91
C ALA A 9 10.19 -57.74 -16.50
N THR A 10 11.17 -57.18 -15.79
CA THR A 10 10.97 -56.51 -14.50
C THR A 10 10.42 -55.12 -14.80
N ALA A 11 9.13 -54.90 -14.56
CA ALA A 11 8.52 -53.57 -14.58
C ALA A 11 8.95 -52.80 -13.31
N ILE A 12 9.82 -51.80 -13.51
CA ILE A 12 10.13 -50.81 -12.48
C ILE A 12 8.95 -49.82 -12.44
N ALA A 13 8.07 -49.96 -11.45
CA ALA A 13 7.06 -48.97 -11.15
C ALA A 13 7.79 -47.75 -10.55
N LEU A 14 7.93 -46.68 -11.32
CA LEU A 14 8.27 -45.37 -10.81
C LEU A 14 7.08 -44.91 -9.93
N MET A 15 7.23 -45.08 -8.63
CA MET A 15 6.39 -44.35 -7.67
C MET A 15 6.79 -42.88 -7.71
N THR A 16 6.08 -42.09 -8.50
CA THR A 16 6.04 -40.64 -8.29
C THR A 16 5.35 -40.41 -6.97
N GLY A 17 6.13 -40.33 -5.90
CA GLY A 17 5.67 -39.86 -4.62
C GLY A 17 5.28 -38.38 -4.81
N GLY A 18 4.01 -38.14 -5.07
CA GLY A 18 3.45 -36.82 -4.82
C GLY A 18 3.65 -36.55 -3.33
N ALA A 19 4.50 -35.60 -2.95
CA ALA A 19 4.51 -35.08 -1.62
C ALA A 19 3.07 -34.55 -1.40
N ALA A 20 2.30 -35.26 -0.59
CA ALA A 20 1.08 -34.71 -0.03
C ALA A 20 1.59 -33.58 0.88
N TYR A 21 1.48 -32.35 0.43
CA TYR A 21 1.62 -31.19 1.29
C TYR A 21 0.51 -31.32 2.32
N ALA A 22 0.92 -31.42 3.58
CA ALA A 22 -0.01 -31.36 4.69
C ALA A 22 -0.81 -30.04 4.57
N ASP A 23 -2.08 -30.08 4.96
CA ASP A 23 -2.99 -28.93 4.88
C ASP A 23 -2.37 -27.70 5.57
N PHE A 24 -2.03 -26.66 4.79
CA PHE A 24 -1.55 -25.38 5.34
C PHE A 24 -2.76 -24.55 5.85
N PRO A 25 -2.65 -23.87 7.00
CA PRO A 25 -1.51 -23.90 7.94
C PRO A 25 -1.55 -25.14 8.86
N MET A 26 -0.36 -25.68 9.19
CA MET A 26 -0.21 -26.67 10.25
C MET A 26 -0.13 -25.98 11.62
N ASP A 27 0.59 -26.55 12.58
CA ASP A 27 0.64 -26.08 13.98
C ASP A 27 1.51 -24.82 14.21
N ASP A 28 2.05 -24.18 13.16
CA ASP A 28 2.93 -23.01 13.28
C ASP A 28 2.17 -21.69 13.14
N ASN A 29 2.66 -20.64 13.80
CA ASN A 29 2.09 -19.30 13.76
C ASN A 29 2.49 -18.57 12.47
N ILE A 30 1.58 -17.78 11.92
CA ILE A 30 1.90 -16.86 10.80
C ILE A 30 2.42 -15.55 11.36
N THR A 31 3.66 -15.19 11.06
CA THR A 31 4.22 -13.86 11.33
C THR A 31 3.75 -12.88 10.27
N PHE A 32 3.07 -11.80 10.71
CA PHE A 32 2.60 -10.75 9.82
C PHE A 32 3.46 -9.49 10.03
N VAL A 33 4.46 -9.30 9.16
CA VAL A 33 5.43 -8.20 9.25
C VAL A 33 4.79 -6.87 8.87
N ILE A 34 4.98 -5.87 9.74
CA ILE A 34 4.53 -4.49 9.57
C ILE A 34 5.77 -3.60 9.42
N PRO A 35 6.00 -2.96 8.26
CA PRO A 35 7.25 -2.26 7.98
C PRO A 35 7.35 -0.86 8.60
N TYR A 36 6.52 -0.56 9.61
CA TYR A 36 6.41 0.73 10.29
C TYR A 36 6.24 0.58 11.78
N SER A 37 6.40 1.69 12.50
CA SER A 37 6.25 1.72 13.96
C SER A 37 4.81 1.43 14.41
N PRO A 38 4.62 0.89 15.60
CA PRO A 38 3.30 0.64 16.19
C PRO A 38 2.41 1.90 16.22
N GLY A 39 1.09 1.70 16.08
CA GLY A 39 0.07 2.76 16.14
C GLY A 39 -0.15 3.52 14.84
N GLY A 40 0.63 3.27 13.80
CA GLY A 40 0.40 3.83 12.45
C GLY A 40 -0.67 3.07 11.66
N GLY A 41 -1.08 3.64 10.50
CA GLY A 41 -2.14 3.04 9.67
C GLY A 41 -1.84 1.61 9.19
N PHE A 42 -0.56 1.28 8.93
CA PHE A 42 -0.15 -0.09 8.57
C PHE A 42 -0.25 -1.05 9.75
N ASP A 43 0.14 -0.60 10.94
CA ASP A 43 0.04 -1.39 12.17
C ASP A 43 -1.42 -1.65 12.54
N THR A 44 -2.24 -0.60 12.48
CA THR A 44 -3.66 -0.70 12.81
C THR A 44 -4.39 -1.68 11.90
N ILE A 45 -4.18 -1.62 10.58
CA ILE A 45 -4.88 -2.52 9.66
C ILE A 45 -4.48 -3.99 9.89
N VAL A 46 -3.18 -4.28 10.06
CA VAL A 46 -2.73 -5.66 10.33
C VAL A 46 -3.32 -6.18 11.64
N ARG A 47 -3.34 -5.38 12.71
CA ARG A 47 -3.92 -5.77 14.00
C ARG A 47 -5.43 -5.93 13.99
N GLN A 48 -6.13 -5.34 13.03
CA GLN A 48 -7.55 -5.60 12.80
C GLN A 48 -7.77 -6.89 11.99
N PHE A 49 -6.90 -7.16 11.01
CA PHE A 49 -6.99 -8.36 10.18
C PHE A 49 -6.53 -9.62 10.89
N ALA A 50 -5.49 -9.58 11.73
CA ALA A 50 -4.90 -10.75 12.36
C ALA A 50 -5.91 -11.62 13.12
N PRO A 51 -6.76 -11.11 14.03
CA PRO A 51 -7.74 -11.94 14.73
C PRO A 51 -8.80 -12.56 13.80
N ALA A 52 -9.14 -11.91 12.69
CA ALA A 52 -10.08 -12.44 11.71
C ALA A 52 -9.44 -13.55 10.86
N MET A 53 -8.17 -13.37 10.47
CA MET A 53 -7.38 -14.43 9.83
C MET A 53 -7.21 -15.65 10.74
N GLU A 54 -6.89 -15.44 12.02
CA GLU A 54 -6.81 -16.54 13.00
C GLU A 54 -8.07 -17.39 13.02
N ARG A 55 -9.23 -16.74 13.07
CA ARG A 55 -10.53 -17.46 13.03
C ARG A 55 -10.75 -18.21 11.73
N ALA A 56 -10.34 -17.63 10.61
CA ALA A 56 -10.56 -18.22 9.29
C ALA A 56 -9.61 -19.38 9.00
N MET A 57 -8.37 -19.29 9.46
CA MET A 57 -7.30 -20.23 9.12
C MET A 57 -7.02 -21.26 10.22
N GLY A 58 -7.52 -21.03 11.43
CA GLY A 58 -7.32 -21.94 12.57
C GLY A 58 -5.91 -21.94 13.13
N THR A 59 -5.10 -20.91 12.85
CA THR A 59 -3.75 -20.75 13.39
C THR A 59 -3.53 -19.32 13.87
N THR A 60 -2.58 -19.12 14.80
CA THR A 60 -2.25 -17.80 15.34
C THR A 60 -1.58 -16.91 14.30
N VAL A 61 -1.99 -15.65 14.21
CA VAL A 61 -1.37 -14.63 13.35
C VAL A 61 -0.73 -13.55 14.22
N VAL A 62 0.60 -13.45 14.18
CA VAL A 62 1.41 -12.59 15.05
C VAL A 62 1.86 -11.34 14.30
N PRO A 63 1.30 -10.14 14.60
CA PRO A 63 1.80 -8.88 14.05
C PRO A 63 3.19 -8.53 14.59
N GLU A 64 4.17 -8.31 13.71
CA GLU A 64 5.54 -7.94 14.07
C GLU A 64 5.96 -6.64 13.37
N ASN A 65 6.41 -5.64 14.15
CA ASN A 65 6.86 -4.36 13.59
C ASN A 65 8.37 -4.38 13.29
N ILE A 66 8.73 -4.28 12.00
CA ILE A 66 10.12 -4.16 11.51
C ILE A 66 10.24 -2.87 10.71
N SER A 67 10.39 -1.74 11.39
CA SER A 67 10.39 -0.42 10.79
C SER A 67 11.75 0.01 10.23
N GLY A 68 11.74 0.88 9.22
CA GLY A 68 12.92 1.54 8.67
C GLY A 68 12.94 1.63 7.15
N ALA A 69 13.75 2.57 6.65
CA ALA A 69 13.99 2.83 5.22
C ALA A 69 12.69 2.92 4.37
N GLY A 70 11.66 3.63 4.88
CA GLY A 70 10.38 3.80 4.16
C GLY A 70 9.59 2.51 3.95
N GLY A 71 9.86 1.46 4.76
CA GLY A 71 9.24 0.14 4.66
C GLY A 71 10.14 -0.92 4.03
N ALA A 72 11.25 -0.53 3.40
CA ALA A 72 12.15 -1.48 2.73
C ALA A 72 12.76 -2.52 3.70
N ARG A 73 13.03 -2.13 4.96
CA ARG A 73 13.61 -3.04 5.95
C ARG A 73 12.66 -4.19 6.30
N GLY A 74 11.37 -3.91 6.47
CA GLY A 74 10.34 -4.94 6.69
C GLY A 74 10.17 -5.83 5.46
N GLY A 75 10.08 -5.22 4.26
CA GLY A 75 10.02 -5.97 3.00
C GLY A 75 11.23 -6.90 2.79
N GLN A 76 12.44 -6.43 3.10
CA GLN A 76 13.66 -7.24 3.04
C GLN A 76 13.63 -8.42 4.04
N SER A 77 13.07 -8.22 5.25
CA SER A 77 12.90 -9.28 6.23
C SER A 77 12.00 -10.40 5.70
N VAL A 78 10.83 -10.02 5.12
CA VAL A 78 9.91 -10.97 4.48
C VAL A 78 10.57 -11.68 3.31
N HIS A 79 11.26 -10.93 2.43
CA HIS A 79 11.90 -11.49 1.22
C HIS A 79 12.94 -12.59 1.54
N ARG A 80 13.58 -12.51 2.72
CA ARG A 80 14.61 -13.46 3.16
C ARG A 80 14.07 -14.63 3.99
N SER A 81 12.80 -14.65 4.30
CA SER A 81 12.20 -15.76 5.05
C SER A 81 11.99 -16.98 4.15
N ASP A 82 11.73 -18.13 4.77
CA ASP A 82 11.45 -19.36 4.05
C ASP A 82 10.11 -19.26 3.28
N PRO A 83 10.01 -19.82 2.05
CA PRO A 83 8.83 -19.73 1.20
C PRO A 83 7.74 -20.74 1.59
N ASP A 84 7.46 -20.87 2.88
CA ASP A 84 6.54 -21.83 3.47
C ASP A 84 5.16 -21.25 3.80
N GLY A 85 5.00 -19.91 3.71
CA GLY A 85 3.76 -19.19 4.00
C GLY A 85 3.62 -18.72 5.45
N TYR A 86 4.54 -19.05 6.35
CA TYR A 86 4.49 -18.64 7.75
C TYR A 86 5.06 -17.23 8.00
N THR A 87 5.62 -16.58 6.98
CA THR A 87 6.00 -15.17 7.04
C THR A 87 5.39 -14.41 5.88
N ILE A 88 4.51 -13.47 6.18
CA ILE A 88 3.93 -12.53 5.20
C ILE A 88 4.14 -11.10 5.68
N GLY A 89 4.02 -10.13 4.78
CA GLY A 89 4.18 -8.73 5.14
C GLY A 89 3.20 -7.82 4.41
N ILE A 90 2.94 -6.64 5.01
CA ILE A 90 2.20 -5.57 4.37
C ILE A 90 3.18 -4.58 3.73
N TYR A 91 2.93 -4.22 2.48
CA TYR A 91 3.81 -3.35 1.68
C TYR A 91 3.15 -2.00 1.41
N ASN A 92 3.95 -0.95 1.46
CA ASN A 92 3.53 0.41 1.10
C ASN A 92 3.73 0.64 -0.39
N ILE A 93 2.67 0.52 -1.15
CA ILE A 93 2.66 0.80 -2.57
C ILE A 93 1.88 2.10 -2.79
N PRO A 94 2.43 3.08 -3.50
CA PRO A 94 3.55 3.01 -4.45
C PRO A 94 4.95 3.36 -3.90
N GLY A 95 5.15 3.64 -2.63
CA GLY A 95 6.45 4.09 -2.12
C GLY A 95 7.62 3.18 -2.51
N LEU A 96 7.44 1.85 -2.37
CA LEU A 96 8.45 0.87 -2.77
C LEU A 96 8.59 0.75 -4.28
N THR A 97 7.50 0.91 -5.05
CA THR A 97 7.54 0.92 -6.52
C THR A 97 8.38 2.09 -7.04
N VAL A 98 8.23 3.27 -6.45
CA VAL A 98 9.03 4.44 -6.85
C VAL A 98 10.50 4.24 -6.49
N ASN A 99 10.84 3.66 -5.34
CA ASN A 99 12.22 3.32 -5.02
C ASN A 99 12.85 2.44 -6.12
N GLU A 100 12.13 1.39 -6.56
CA GLU A 100 12.60 0.48 -7.59
C GLU A 100 12.76 1.18 -8.95
N VAL A 101 11.75 1.94 -9.37
CA VAL A 101 11.75 2.70 -10.63
C VAL A 101 12.90 3.71 -10.68
N THR A 102 13.22 4.35 -9.57
CA THR A 102 14.34 5.32 -9.48
C THR A 102 15.70 4.65 -9.28
N GLY A 103 15.76 3.32 -9.22
CA GLY A 103 17.01 2.56 -9.04
C GLY A 103 17.56 2.57 -7.62
N LYS A 104 16.75 2.97 -6.63
CA LYS A 104 17.15 2.92 -5.23
C LYS A 104 17.15 1.48 -4.75
N ASP A 105 18.32 1.01 -4.30
CA ASP A 105 18.44 -0.32 -3.72
C ASP A 105 17.64 -0.42 -2.41
N GLN A 106 16.66 -1.30 -2.39
CA GLN A 106 15.85 -1.60 -1.21
C GLN A 106 16.13 -3.00 -0.65
N GLY A 107 17.12 -3.70 -1.22
CA GLY A 107 17.58 -5.00 -0.77
C GLY A 107 16.70 -6.18 -1.19
N PHE A 108 15.71 -5.95 -2.04
CA PHE A 108 14.84 -6.92 -2.69
C PHE A 108 14.15 -6.27 -3.90
N LYS A 109 13.58 -7.09 -4.79
CA LYS A 109 12.82 -6.61 -5.95
C LYS A 109 11.35 -6.93 -5.81
N LEU A 110 10.49 -6.03 -6.28
CA LEU A 110 9.04 -6.19 -6.19
C LEU A 110 8.51 -7.29 -7.13
N ASP A 111 9.17 -7.52 -8.26
CA ASP A 111 8.83 -8.60 -9.20
C ASP A 111 9.16 -10.01 -8.66
N GLU A 112 9.99 -10.11 -7.62
CA GLU A 112 10.30 -11.36 -6.93
C GLU A 112 9.31 -11.68 -5.79
N VAL A 113 8.53 -10.70 -5.31
CA VAL A 113 7.57 -10.88 -4.20
C VAL A 113 6.41 -11.79 -4.63
N THR A 114 6.08 -12.78 -3.81
CA THR A 114 4.85 -13.55 -3.98
C THR A 114 3.66 -12.72 -3.48
N TRP A 115 3.00 -11.98 -4.39
CA TRP A 115 1.83 -11.17 -4.05
C TRP A 115 0.63 -12.05 -3.68
N LEU A 116 -0.04 -11.70 -2.58
CA LEU A 116 -1.15 -12.46 -2.00
C LEU A 116 -2.49 -11.72 -2.13
N ALA A 117 -2.52 -10.44 -1.80
CA ALA A 117 -3.72 -9.62 -1.88
C ALA A 117 -3.39 -8.13 -1.78
N ASN A 118 -4.32 -7.27 -2.23
CA ASN A 118 -4.41 -5.90 -1.75
C ASN A 118 -5.62 -5.78 -0.81
N LEU A 119 -5.43 -5.22 0.39
CA LEU A 119 -6.50 -5.13 1.40
C LEU A 119 -7.28 -3.83 1.31
N ALA A 120 -6.62 -2.73 0.96
CA ALA A 120 -7.22 -1.41 0.96
C ALA A 120 -6.59 -0.51 -0.10
N VAL A 121 -7.40 0.40 -0.63
CA VAL A 121 -6.98 1.48 -1.50
C VAL A 121 -7.44 2.78 -0.85
N GLU A 122 -6.49 3.62 -0.46
CA GLU A 122 -6.78 4.93 0.09
C GLU A 122 -6.48 6.00 -0.96
N THR A 123 -7.44 6.88 -1.17
CA THR A 123 -7.32 8.02 -2.09
C THR A 123 -6.75 9.23 -1.37
N TYR A 124 -6.03 10.05 -2.12
CA TYR A 124 -5.44 11.29 -1.63
C TYR A 124 -6.35 12.49 -1.88
N ALA A 125 -6.18 13.51 -1.05
CA ALA A 125 -6.78 14.81 -1.28
C ALA A 125 -5.78 15.93 -0.94
N LEU A 126 -5.92 17.04 -1.60
CA LEU A 126 -5.21 18.29 -1.35
C LEU A 126 -6.02 19.12 -0.35
N ALA A 127 -5.41 19.43 0.78
CA ALA A 127 -6.01 20.19 1.86
C ALA A 127 -5.25 21.48 2.13
N VAL A 128 -5.99 22.51 2.49
CA VAL A 128 -5.52 23.83 2.93
C VAL A 128 -6.16 24.19 4.27
N ALA A 129 -5.63 25.20 4.98
CA ALA A 129 -6.30 25.73 6.16
C ALA A 129 -7.69 26.30 5.78
N ALA A 130 -8.69 26.04 6.62
CA ALA A 130 -10.07 26.40 6.32
C ALA A 130 -10.27 27.93 6.12
N ASP A 131 -9.50 28.72 6.84
CA ASP A 131 -9.50 30.20 6.82
C ASP A 131 -8.48 30.82 5.86
N SER A 132 -7.72 30.01 5.09
CA SER A 132 -6.65 30.48 4.19
C SER A 132 -7.12 31.38 3.03
N GLY A 133 -8.42 31.39 2.72
CA GLY A 133 -8.95 32.06 1.53
C GLY A 133 -8.70 31.30 0.20
N ILE A 134 -7.92 30.22 0.21
CA ILE A 134 -7.63 29.37 -0.96
C ILE A 134 -8.82 28.40 -1.14
N ASN A 135 -9.46 28.38 -2.32
CA ASN A 135 -10.65 27.56 -2.57
C ASN A 135 -10.50 26.58 -3.74
N SER A 136 -9.42 26.70 -4.51
CA SER A 136 -9.14 25.83 -5.65
C SER A 136 -7.64 25.62 -5.84
N VAL A 137 -7.27 24.71 -6.72
CA VAL A 137 -5.87 24.49 -7.14
C VAL A 137 -5.34 25.73 -7.82
N GLU A 138 -6.17 26.38 -8.63
CA GLU A 138 -5.83 27.62 -9.35
C GLU A 138 -5.49 28.74 -8.38
N ASP A 139 -6.28 28.92 -7.31
CA ASP A 139 -5.99 29.91 -6.25
C ASP A 139 -4.63 29.64 -5.61
N LEU A 140 -4.35 28.38 -5.30
CA LEU A 140 -3.08 27.98 -4.68
C LEU A 140 -1.89 28.23 -5.63
N CYS A 141 -2.03 27.91 -6.89
CA CYS A 141 -0.97 28.09 -7.90
C CYS A 141 -0.79 29.56 -8.33
N ALA A 142 -1.83 30.39 -8.20
CA ALA A 142 -1.77 31.81 -8.54
C ALA A 142 -1.21 32.68 -7.40
N MET A 143 -0.78 32.10 -6.28
CA MET A 143 -0.13 32.83 -5.21
C MET A 143 1.11 33.57 -5.72
N GLY A 144 1.39 34.77 -5.21
CA GLY A 144 2.54 35.57 -5.64
C GLY A 144 3.92 34.98 -5.31
N GLN A 145 3.94 33.79 -4.74
CA GLN A 145 5.13 32.98 -4.43
C GLN A 145 4.81 31.50 -4.63
N LYS A 146 5.85 30.65 -4.77
CA LYS A 146 5.67 29.20 -4.88
C LYS A 146 4.98 28.67 -3.61
N PRO A 147 3.84 27.96 -3.74
CA PRO A 147 3.19 27.32 -2.59
C PRO A 147 4.12 26.35 -1.89
N LYS A 148 4.09 26.35 -0.55
CA LYS A 148 4.79 25.37 0.28
C LYS A 148 3.82 24.26 0.66
N LEU A 149 4.23 23.01 0.43
CA LEU A 149 3.44 21.84 0.83
C LEU A 149 4.22 21.00 1.84
N SER A 150 3.53 20.48 2.86
CA SER A 150 4.16 19.69 3.93
C SER A 150 4.14 18.20 3.67
N ASP A 151 5.32 17.55 3.83
CA ASP A 151 5.47 16.11 3.70
C ASP A 151 6.44 15.51 4.73
N THR A 152 6.30 14.19 4.98
CA THR A 152 7.05 13.49 6.03
C THR A 152 8.49 13.17 5.65
N GLY A 153 8.79 13.13 4.36
CA GLY A 153 10.15 12.85 3.88
C GLY A 153 10.21 12.85 2.36
N ALA A 154 11.33 13.27 1.79
CA ALA A 154 11.50 13.44 0.34
C ALA A 154 11.25 12.16 -0.50
N THR A 155 11.37 10.98 0.11
CA THR A 155 11.07 9.67 -0.51
C THR A 155 9.79 9.04 0.03
N SER A 156 8.97 9.79 0.78
CA SER A 156 7.68 9.30 1.24
C SER A 156 6.68 9.26 0.08
N THR A 157 5.73 8.33 0.13
CA THR A 157 4.66 8.25 -0.87
C THR A 157 3.93 9.59 -1.03
N ALA A 158 3.68 10.30 0.08
CA ALA A 158 3.02 11.61 0.04
C ALA A 158 3.85 12.67 -0.70
N SER A 159 5.15 12.82 -0.40
CA SER A 159 6.04 13.74 -1.12
C SER A 159 6.14 13.41 -2.62
N ILE A 160 6.24 12.13 -2.95
CA ILE A 160 6.24 11.66 -4.33
C ILE A 160 4.94 12.06 -5.03
N THR A 161 3.79 11.78 -4.41
CA THR A 161 2.46 12.17 -4.92
C THR A 161 2.39 13.69 -5.09
N THR A 162 2.80 14.46 -4.08
CA THR A 162 2.83 15.93 -4.13
C THR A 162 3.63 16.44 -5.32
N ARG A 163 4.88 16.01 -5.47
CA ARG A 163 5.76 16.49 -6.54
C ARG A 163 5.24 16.15 -7.93
N ILE A 164 4.81 14.91 -8.15
CA ILE A 164 4.29 14.51 -9.46
C ILE A 164 2.97 15.23 -9.76
N SER A 165 2.04 15.30 -8.78
CA SER A 165 0.76 15.97 -8.99
C SER A 165 0.94 17.43 -9.38
N PHE A 166 1.81 18.17 -8.70
CA PHE A 166 2.04 19.58 -9.01
C PHE A 166 2.85 19.79 -10.29
N ALA A 167 3.71 18.85 -10.69
CA ALA A 167 4.34 18.86 -12.01
C ALA A 167 3.31 18.65 -13.14
N ILE A 168 2.35 17.71 -12.97
CA ILE A 168 1.24 17.51 -13.91
C ILE A 168 0.37 18.77 -14.00
N LEU A 169 0.08 19.40 -12.87
CA LEU A 169 -0.72 20.63 -12.80
C LEU A 169 0.03 21.87 -13.33
N GLY A 170 1.31 21.75 -13.69
CA GLY A 170 2.11 22.87 -14.19
C GLY A 170 2.36 23.96 -13.14
N CYS A 171 2.35 23.60 -11.85
CA CYS A 171 2.44 24.52 -10.73
C CYS A 171 3.73 24.28 -9.93
N ASP A 172 4.62 25.24 -9.94
CA ASP A 172 5.86 25.19 -9.19
C ASP A 172 5.61 25.32 -7.68
N ILE A 173 6.15 24.38 -6.90
CA ILE A 173 5.97 24.28 -5.44
C ILE A 173 7.31 24.21 -4.70
N VAL A 174 7.22 24.37 -3.37
CA VAL A 174 8.27 23.99 -2.43
C VAL A 174 7.77 22.82 -1.59
N ASP A 175 8.33 21.63 -1.80
CA ASP A 175 8.05 20.45 -0.97
C ASP A 175 8.86 20.55 0.33
N VAL A 176 8.18 20.88 1.43
CA VAL A 176 8.77 21.01 2.77
C VAL A 176 8.67 19.67 3.47
N THR A 177 9.79 18.95 3.52
CA THR A 177 9.88 17.61 4.08
C THR A 177 10.51 17.60 5.47
N GLY A 178 10.31 16.50 6.23
CA GLY A 178 10.93 16.29 7.53
C GLY A 178 9.96 16.33 8.72
N TYR A 179 8.66 16.46 8.45
CA TYR A 179 7.65 16.32 9.51
C TYR A 179 7.62 14.86 10.02
N SER A 180 7.51 14.66 11.34
CA SER A 180 7.61 13.35 11.99
C SER A 180 6.48 12.39 11.59
N GLY A 181 5.34 12.94 11.13
CA GLY A 181 4.18 12.18 10.69
C GLY A 181 3.15 13.05 9.99
N SER A 182 2.10 12.39 9.48
CA SER A 182 1.01 13.10 8.79
C SER A 182 0.33 14.16 9.68
N ASN A 183 0.25 13.92 11.00
CA ASN A 183 -0.31 14.88 11.92
C ASN A 183 0.46 16.20 11.96
N ASP A 184 1.79 16.10 12.12
CA ASP A 184 2.64 17.29 12.20
C ASP A 184 2.61 18.07 10.88
N ALA A 185 2.58 17.36 9.75
CA ALA A 185 2.42 17.97 8.43
C ALA A 185 1.08 18.71 8.27
N MET A 186 -0.03 18.16 8.81
CA MET A 186 -1.34 18.82 8.79
C MET A 186 -1.41 20.02 9.75
N ILE A 187 -0.79 19.91 10.93
CA ILE A 187 -0.68 21.02 11.90
C ILE A 187 0.11 22.19 11.30
N ALA A 188 1.16 21.92 10.51
CA ALA A 188 1.92 22.97 9.82
C ALA A 188 1.05 23.75 8.80
N VAL A 189 0.06 23.11 8.16
CA VAL A 189 -0.92 23.80 7.31
C VAL A 189 -1.85 24.65 8.16
N ILE A 190 -2.39 24.09 9.24
CA ILE A 190 -3.32 24.78 10.17
C ILE A 190 -2.67 26.02 10.78
N SER A 191 -1.38 25.94 11.14
CA SER A 191 -0.64 27.06 11.72
C SER A 191 -0.19 28.12 10.68
N GLY A 192 -0.36 27.86 9.38
CA GLY A 192 0.09 28.74 8.31
C GLY A 192 1.61 28.70 8.05
N GLU A 193 2.35 27.75 8.61
CA GLU A 193 3.78 27.52 8.30
C GLU A 193 3.97 27.13 6.82
N VAL A 194 3.04 26.33 6.30
CA VAL A 194 2.94 25.94 4.88
C VAL A 194 1.52 26.18 4.36
N ASN A 195 1.33 26.17 3.05
CA ASN A 195 0.06 26.54 2.42
C ASN A 195 -0.90 25.36 2.27
N ALA A 196 -0.38 24.14 2.02
CA ALA A 196 -1.19 22.98 1.72
C ALA A 196 -0.48 21.67 2.08
N THR A 197 -1.21 20.57 1.95
CA THR A 197 -0.67 19.21 2.07
C THR A 197 -1.52 18.24 1.26
N ILE A 198 -0.89 17.21 0.66
CA ILE A 198 -1.58 16.06 0.08
C ILE A 198 -1.48 14.88 1.05
N LYS A 199 -2.62 14.39 1.53
CA LYS A 199 -2.69 13.23 2.45
C LYS A 199 -3.87 12.32 2.08
N PRO A 200 -3.84 11.05 2.52
CA PRO A 200 -5.02 10.20 2.42
C PRO A 200 -6.23 10.85 3.10
N ILE A 201 -7.41 10.76 2.47
CA ILE A 201 -8.65 11.36 2.99
C ILE A 201 -8.94 10.85 4.41
N SER A 202 -8.66 9.58 4.69
CA SER A 202 -8.80 8.97 6.02
C SER A 202 -8.00 9.71 7.10
N SER A 203 -6.79 10.17 6.76
CA SER A 203 -5.92 10.94 7.68
C SER A 203 -6.40 12.37 7.89
N LEU A 204 -7.02 12.97 6.88
CA LEU A 204 -7.53 14.36 6.93
C LEU A 204 -8.83 14.46 7.74
N LYS A 205 -9.63 13.39 7.82
CA LYS A 205 -10.99 13.37 8.38
C LYS A 205 -11.14 14.08 9.71
N LYS A 206 -10.19 13.89 10.63
CA LYS A 206 -10.23 14.50 11.98
C LYS A 206 -10.05 16.02 11.99
N TYR A 207 -9.59 16.61 10.90
CA TYR A 207 -9.40 18.04 10.75
C TYR A 207 -10.42 18.71 9.82
N LEU A 208 -11.29 17.92 9.17
CA LEU A 208 -12.35 18.43 8.30
C LEU A 208 -13.61 18.79 9.09
N GLY A 209 -14.50 19.62 8.51
CA GLY A 209 -15.71 20.11 9.16
C GLY A 209 -16.71 19.03 9.57
N ASP A 210 -16.89 17.98 8.74
CA ASP A 210 -17.87 16.93 8.99
C ASP A 210 -17.38 15.91 10.05
N GLY A 211 -17.54 16.28 11.31
CA GLY A 211 -17.18 15.42 12.45
C GLY A 211 -15.73 15.52 12.93
N GLY A 212 -14.94 16.39 12.33
CA GLY A 212 -13.60 16.78 12.77
C GLY A 212 -13.57 18.18 13.40
N SER A 213 -12.36 18.76 13.54
CA SER A 213 -12.18 20.10 14.14
C SER A 213 -12.59 21.25 13.22
N GLY A 214 -12.64 21.03 11.90
CA GLY A 214 -12.93 22.07 10.91
C GLY A 214 -11.75 23.00 10.58
N ASP A 215 -10.54 22.66 11.00
CA ASP A 215 -9.35 23.49 10.76
C ASP A 215 -8.81 23.38 9.34
N LEU A 216 -9.13 22.29 8.62
CA LEU A 216 -8.78 22.07 7.22
C LEU A 216 -10.01 21.98 6.32
N LYS A 217 -9.84 22.35 5.05
CA LYS A 217 -10.79 22.07 3.97
C LYS A 217 -10.06 21.40 2.79
N LEU A 218 -10.80 20.56 2.05
CA LEU A 218 -10.31 19.96 0.81
C LEU A 218 -10.59 20.92 -0.35
N ILE A 219 -9.64 21.02 -1.27
CA ILE A 219 -9.80 21.79 -2.53
C ILE A 219 -9.66 20.92 -3.77
N LEU A 220 -9.19 19.66 -3.61
CA LEU A 220 -9.10 18.67 -4.68
C LEU A 220 -9.10 17.26 -4.06
N THR A 221 -9.79 16.33 -4.68
CA THR A 221 -9.60 14.88 -4.46
C THR A 221 -8.89 14.27 -5.66
N LEU A 222 -7.90 13.41 -5.41
CA LEU A 222 -7.19 12.67 -6.45
C LEU A 222 -8.00 11.41 -6.81
N THR A 223 -9.19 11.62 -7.35
CA THR A 223 -10.17 10.58 -7.69
C THR A 223 -10.76 10.83 -9.06
N GLU A 224 -11.26 9.79 -9.73
CA GLU A 224 -11.95 9.94 -11.02
C GLU A 224 -13.29 10.66 -10.84
N ASP A 225 -14.05 10.25 -9.83
CA ASP A 225 -15.39 10.79 -9.51
C ASP A 225 -15.36 11.61 -8.20
N GLU A 226 -16.44 12.33 -7.92
CA GLU A 226 -16.63 13.07 -6.68
C GLU A 226 -16.59 12.12 -5.47
N ALA A 227 -15.49 12.17 -4.70
CA ALA A 227 -15.31 11.35 -3.50
C ALA A 227 -15.77 12.06 -2.22
N VAL A 228 -15.80 13.39 -2.23
CA VAL A 228 -16.26 14.23 -1.13
C VAL A 228 -17.16 15.33 -1.71
N SER A 229 -18.38 15.42 -1.21
CA SER A 229 -19.40 16.31 -1.75
C SER A 229 -18.93 17.77 -1.80
N GLY A 230 -19.03 18.39 -2.98
CA GLY A 230 -18.64 19.78 -3.23
C GLY A 230 -17.13 19.99 -3.37
N VAL A 231 -16.32 18.93 -3.44
CA VAL A 231 -14.88 18.99 -3.69
C VAL A 231 -14.57 18.45 -5.09
N ALA A 232 -13.89 19.25 -5.90
CA ALA A 232 -13.50 18.86 -7.27
C ALA A 232 -12.69 17.55 -7.26
N SER A 233 -12.96 16.68 -8.23
CA SER A 233 -12.17 15.49 -8.53
C SER A 233 -11.01 15.83 -9.50
N ALA A 234 -10.09 14.90 -9.67
CA ALA A 234 -9.03 15.00 -10.67
C ALA A 234 -9.59 15.16 -12.09
N THR A 235 -10.69 14.46 -12.40
CA THR A 235 -11.37 14.56 -13.70
C THR A 235 -12.00 15.94 -13.91
N ASP A 236 -12.61 16.53 -12.87
CA ASP A 236 -13.25 17.84 -12.94
C ASP A 236 -12.27 18.96 -13.31
N ILE A 237 -11.01 18.83 -12.90
CA ILE A 237 -9.94 19.79 -13.24
C ILE A 237 -9.15 19.40 -14.50
N GLY A 238 -9.60 18.37 -15.25
CA GLY A 238 -9.01 17.96 -16.52
C GLY A 238 -7.75 17.10 -16.41
N HIS A 239 -7.46 16.54 -15.24
CA HIS A 239 -6.28 15.72 -14.96
C HIS A 239 -6.62 14.35 -14.38
N PRO A 240 -7.37 13.48 -15.11
CA PRO A 240 -7.81 12.18 -14.62
C PRO A 240 -6.64 11.24 -14.22
N GLU A 241 -5.44 11.47 -14.76
CA GLU A 241 -4.24 10.73 -14.39
C GLU A 241 -3.85 10.87 -12.90
N LEU A 242 -4.27 11.95 -12.24
CA LEU A 242 -4.04 12.14 -10.80
C LEU A 242 -4.81 11.11 -9.94
N ALA A 243 -5.89 10.52 -10.46
CA ALA A 243 -6.63 9.46 -9.75
C ALA A 243 -5.84 8.15 -9.60
N LYS A 244 -4.74 7.99 -10.32
CA LYS A 244 -3.82 6.85 -10.14
C LYS A 244 -2.97 6.95 -8.87
N PHE A 245 -2.88 8.14 -8.26
CA PHE A 245 -2.19 8.30 -6.98
C PHE A 245 -3.04 7.77 -5.83
N THR A 246 -2.79 6.52 -5.47
CA THR A 246 -3.47 5.83 -4.37
C THR A 246 -2.44 5.27 -3.39
N LEU A 247 -2.86 5.07 -2.16
CA LEU A 247 -2.09 4.31 -1.17
C LEU A 247 -2.66 2.90 -1.08
N ASN A 248 -1.91 1.93 -1.58
CA ASN A 248 -2.30 0.53 -1.58
C ASN A 248 -1.65 -0.22 -0.41
N ARG A 249 -2.44 -1.08 0.23
CA ARG A 249 -2.06 -1.94 1.37
C ARG A 249 -1.89 -3.36 0.87
N VAL A 250 -0.77 -3.60 0.20
CA VAL A 250 -0.53 -4.87 -0.50
C VAL A 250 0.12 -5.88 0.43
N ILE A 251 -0.35 -7.11 0.39
CA ILE A 251 0.20 -8.23 1.15
C ILE A 251 1.03 -9.10 0.21
N GLY A 252 2.21 -9.47 0.67
CA GLY A 252 3.10 -10.37 -0.06
C GLY A 252 3.93 -11.21 0.89
N GLY A 253 4.55 -12.25 0.33
CA GLY A 253 5.47 -13.14 1.02
C GLY A 253 6.78 -13.28 0.27
N PRO A 254 7.70 -14.13 0.74
CA PRO A 254 8.97 -14.40 0.08
C PRO A 254 8.77 -14.98 -1.33
N PRO A 255 9.80 -14.94 -2.18
CA PRO A 255 9.76 -15.55 -3.49
C PRO A 255 9.51 -17.07 -3.41
N GLY A 256 8.58 -17.58 -4.22
CA GLY A 256 8.45 -19.02 -4.43
C GLY A 256 7.55 -19.76 -3.42
N ILE A 257 6.63 -19.09 -2.75
CA ILE A 257 5.60 -19.77 -1.94
C ILE A 257 4.80 -20.72 -2.86
N PRO A 258 4.55 -21.98 -2.43
CA PRO A 258 3.75 -22.95 -3.18
C PRO A 258 2.33 -22.44 -3.48
N ALA A 259 1.78 -22.80 -4.64
CA ALA A 259 0.51 -22.24 -5.12
C ALA A 259 -0.70 -22.60 -4.24
N ASP A 260 -0.70 -23.75 -3.60
CA ASP A 260 -1.72 -24.18 -2.62
C ASP A 260 -1.66 -23.34 -1.34
N VAL A 261 -0.47 -23.03 -0.85
CA VAL A 261 -0.23 -22.13 0.28
C VAL A 261 -0.68 -20.70 -0.05
N VAL A 262 -0.33 -20.21 -1.26
CA VAL A 262 -0.82 -18.89 -1.76
C VAL A 262 -2.34 -18.85 -1.75
N SER A 263 -2.99 -19.90 -2.25
CA SER A 263 -4.47 -19.97 -2.30
C SER A 263 -5.09 -19.97 -0.90
N ALA A 264 -4.49 -20.69 0.05
CA ALA A 264 -4.94 -20.72 1.45
C ALA A 264 -4.77 -19.36 2.14
N LEU A 265 -3.63 -18.67 1.93
CA LEU A 265 -3.38 -17.33 2.46
C LEU A 265 -4.35 -16.30 1.85
N GLU A 266 -4.58 -16.34 0.53
CA GLU A 266 -5.58 -15.47 -0.13
C GLU A 266 -6.96 -15.67 0.46
N ALA A 267 -7.40 -16.93 0.64
CA ALA A 267 -8.68 -17.24 1.23
C ALA A 267 -8.81 -16.73 2.68
N GLY A 268 -7.76 -16.88 3.50
CA GLY A 268 -7.71 -16.34 4.86
C GLY A 268 -7.78 -14.82 4.92
N LEU A 269 -7.04 -14.12 4.03
CA LEU A 269 -7.05 -12.67 3.90
C LEU A 269 -8.42 -12.16 3.41
N ARG A 270 -9.06 -12.87 2.47
CA ARG A 270 -10.41 -12.56 1.98
C ARG A 270 -11.45 -12.70 3.09
N ALA A 271 -11.43 -13.83 3.82
CA ALA A 271 -12.34 -14.05 4.94
C ALA A 271 -12.16 -12.98 6.03
N ALA A 272 -10.93 -12.57 6.31
CA ALA A 272 -10.66 -11.46 7.23
C ALA A 272 -11.17 -10.12 6.70
N SER A 273 -11.05 -9.85 5.40
CA SER A 273 -11.61 -8.65 4.79
C SER A 273 -13.14 -8.60 4.89
N ASP A 274 -13.80 -9.76 4.78
CA ASP A 274 -15.28 -9.88 4.85
C ASP A 274 -15.80 -9.96 6.30
N ASP A 275 -14.91 -10.05 7.29
CA ASP A 275 -15.29 -10.11 8.71
C ASP A 275 -16.04 -8.85 9.17
N ALA A 276 -17.16 -9.03 9.87
CA ALA A 276 -18.03 -7.93 10.27
C ALA A 276 -17.34 -6.89 11.18
N ALA A 277 -16.42 -7.33 12.05
CA ALA A 277 -15.67 -6.43 12.92
C ALA A 277 -14.65 -5.61 12.12
N VAL A 278 -13.97 -6.22 11.14
CA VAL A 278 -13.04 -5.54 10.23
C VAL A 278 -13.79 -4.52 9.36
N GLN A 279 -14.93 -4.89 8.79
CA GLN A 279 -15.78 -3.98 8.00
C GLN A 279 -16.31 -2.79 8.84
N SER A 280 -16.76 -3.06 10.07
CA SER A 280 -17.24 -2.02 10.98
C SER A 280 -16.12 -1.05 11.38
N TRP A 281 -14.93 -1.59 11.68
CA TRP A 281 -13.76 -0.77 11.97
C TRP A 281 -13.36 0.09 10.76
N ALA A 282 -13.28 -0.49 9.57
CA ALA A 282 -12.90 0.24 8.36
C ALA A 282 -13.86 1.41 8.08
N LYS A 283 -15.18 1.17 8.22
CA LYS A 283 -16.19 2.23 8.08
C LYS A 283 -15.99 3.36 9.10
N SER A 284 -15.73 3.03 10.36
CA SER A 284 -15.56 4.03 11.42
C SER A 284 -14.24 4.81 11.29
N SER A 285 -13.16 4.14 10.89
CA SER A 285 -11.83 4.76 10.70
C SER A 285 -11.70 5.48 9.36
N GLY A 286 -12.56 5.20 8.37
CA GLY A 286 -12.50 5.76 7.02
C GLY A 286 -11.45 5.10 6.14
N VAL A 287 -10.97 3.89 6.50
CA VAL A 287 -10.10 3.10 5.65
C VAL A 287 -10.90 2.50 4.50
N GLY A 288 -10.49 2.77 3.27
CA GLY A 288 -11.14 2.25 2.06
C GLY A 288 -10.77 0.78 1.82
N LEU A 289 -11.44 -0.16 2.51
CA LEU A 289 -11.24 -1.59 2.22
C LEU A 289 -11.65 -1.88 0.77
N LYS A 290 -10.70 -2.45 0.03
CA LYS A 290 -10.90 -2.91 -1.34
C LYS A 290 -10.05 -4.16 -1.54
N PHE A 291 -10.63 -5.30 -1.20
CA PHE A 291 -9.92 -6.56 -1.37
C PHE A 291 -9.73 -6.88 -2.85
N MET A 292 -8.49 -7.13 -3.23
CA MET A 292 -8.11 -7.64 -4.54
C MET A 292 -7.30 -8.92 -4.32
N GLY A 293 -7.69 -10.01 -4.98
CA GLY A 293 -6.97 -11.29 -4.91
C GLY A 293 -5.65 -11.25 -5.69
N VAL A 294 -4.96 -12.39 -5.72
CA VAL A 294 -3.61 -12.54 -6.28
C VAL A 294 -3.48 -11.95 -7.69
N ASP A 295 -4.34 -12.37 -8.64
CA ASP A 295 -4.20 -11.96 -10.04
C ASP A 295 -4.48 -10.46 -10.23
N ALA A 296 -5.53 -9.94 -9.57
CA ALA A 296 -5.85 -8.51 -9.63
C ALA A 296 -4.78 -7.66 -8.96
N THR A 297 -4.15 -8.16 -7.88
CA THR A 297 -3.05 -7.48 -7.20
C THR A 297 -1.81 -7.43 -8.10
N ARG A 298 -1.45 -8.52 -8.78
CA ARG A 298 -0.33 -8.54 -9.75
C ARG A 298 -0.56 -7.54 -10.88
N ALA A 299 -1.74 -7.57 -11.50
CA ALA A 299 -2.09 -6.64 -12.58
C ALA A 299 -2.00 -5.17 -12.11
N MET A 300 -2.47 -4.87 -10.90
CA MET A 300 -2.31 -3.54 -10.29
C MET A 300 -0.85 -3.16 -10.10
N MET A 301 0.01 -4.07 -9.64
CA MET A 301 1.44 -3.81 -9.44
C MET A 301 2.14 -3.49 -10.76
N ASP A 302 1.81 -4.23 -11.84
CA ASP A 302 2.35 -4.00 -13.18
C ASP A 302 1.92 -2.63 -13.75
N ASP A 303 0.63 -2.26 -13.58
CA ASP A 303 0.11 -0.95 -14.01
C ASP A 303 0.77 0.19 -13.24
N LEU A 304 0.90 0.09 -11.92
CA LEU A 304 1.56 1.10 -11.09
C LEU A 304 3.05 1.22 -11.42
N SER A 305 3.76 0.13 -11.64
CA SER A 305 5.16 0.16 -12.06
C SER A 305 5.31 0.91 -13.38
N SER A 306 4.47 0.58 -14.38
CA SER A 306 4.45 1.23 -15.68
C SER A 306 4.10 2.72 -15.59
N PHE A 307 3.15 3.08 -14.73
CA PHE A 307 2.76 4.46 -14.47
C PHE A 307 3.92 5.27 -13.87
N TYR A 308 4.54 4.79 -12.78
CA TYR A 308 5.62 5.53 -12.13
C TYR A 308 6.89 5.59 -12.97
N GLN A 309 7.12 4.63 -13.87
CA GLN A 309 8.24 4.70 -14.82
C GLN A 309 8.17 5.93 -15.73
N GLN A 310 6.97 6.42 -16.08
CA GLN A 310 6.79 7.63 -16.88
C GLN A 310 7.24 8.92 -16.16
N TYR A 311 7.25 8.89 -14.82
CA TYR A 311 7.60 10.04 -13.98
C TYR A 311 8.96 9.87 -13.27
N LYS A 312 9.75 8.89 -13.72
CA LYS A 312 11.04 8.54 -13.10
C LYS A 312 11.92 9.75 -12.84
N ASP A 313 12.07 10.62 -13.84
CA ASP A 313 12.96 11.80 -13.76
C ASP A 313 12.43 12.88 -12.80
N MET A 314 11.10 12.92 -12.57
CA MET A 314 10.49 13.87 -11.63
C MET A 314 10.61 13.44 -10.18
N VAL A 315 10.74 12.15 -9.93
CA VAL A 315 10.84 11.58 -8.57
C VAL A 315 12.25 11.24 -8.16
N ALA A 316 13.19 11.19 -9.10
CA ALA A 316 14.60 11.06 -8.80
C ALA A 316 15.01 12.23 -7.90
N VAL A 317 15.37 11.93 -6.66
CA VAL A 317 15.93 12.94 -5.73
C VAL A 317 17.33 13.23 -6.25
N SER A 318 17.59 14.46 -6.69
CA SER A 318 18.97 14.92 -6.90
C SER A 318 19.69 14.84 -5.57
N GLU A 319 20.72 13.98 -5.50
CA GLU A 319 21.64 13.88 -4.35
C GLU A 319 22.34 15.21 -4.08
#